data_045a3b8cef0240bc855e6c314c4e4a96
#
_entry.id   045a3b8cef0240bc855e6c314c4e4a96
#
_cell.length_a   1.000
_cell.length_b   1.000
_cell.length_c   1.000
_cell.angle_alpha   90.00
_cell.angle_beta   90.00
_cell.angle_gamma   90.00
#
_symmetry.space_group_name_H-M   'P 1'
#
loop_
_entity.id
_entity.type
_entity.pdbx_description
1 polymer ?
#
loop_
_entity_poly.entity_id
_entity_poly.type
_entity_poly.pdbx_seq_one_letter_code
_entity_poly.pdbx_strand_id
1 'polypeptide(L)'
;MPDIRCIAVVGTGAMGTGIAQIAAQAGLTVWLFDSRAEAAAEARQRLRQTFESLCGKGKLSAADAEAAQNRLRVAERLEQLGDCELVVEAIVERLEAKQELLRRLEAIVAPESILASNTSSLSITAIAAACERPQRVAGFHFFNPVPLMRVVEVVDGLASAPEVGDALLALAARLGHRGVRTKDSPGFIVNHAGRAYGTEALRILGEGVAECAEIDRVLRECAGFRMGPFELLDLTGLDVSHPVMESIYQQYYQEPRYRPHPLTRQLLAAGRLGRKSGQGFYRYVDGQPQDKPGPQPVPQAAIRPPVWLGCENEDDRRTLAELLHRLGVEPETGERPSAAALCLLAAWGEDLSSAVQRFACPAERSVGIDLLCDLERRRCLMLSPLTTPAMRDAAHALLAGDGAGVTVLRDSPGFVVQRVLAMIVNLACDIAQQGIASVEDIDQAVHLGLGYPHGPLEWGDRLGPRRLLSILQRLQTLTGDPRYRPSPWLRRRAQLGISLRAGETAAVG
;
A
#
# COMPACT_ATOMS: atom_id res chain seq x y z
N MET A 1 26.38 -21.72 2.95
CA MET A 1 26.54 -20.47 3.73
C MET A 1 26.67 -20.80 5.19
N PRO A 2 27.51 -20.06 5.99
CA PRO A 2 27.59 -20.26 7.43
C PRO A 2 26.25 -19.99 8.11
N ASP A 3 25.99 -20.71 9.21
CA ASP A 3 24.86 -20.40 10.10
C ASP A 3 25.13 -19.05 10.77
N ILE A 4 24.34 -18.01 10.46
CA ILE A 4 24.53 -16.66 10.99
C ILE A 4 24.21 -16.66 12.49
N ARG A 5 25.24 -16.42 13.34
CA ARG A 5 25.15 -16.38 14.80
C ARG A 5 25.48 -15.01 15.37
N CYS A 6 26.31 -14.25 14.67
CA CYS A 6 26.75 -12.92 15.05
C CYS A 6 26.42 -11.93 13.92
N ILE A 7 25.72 -10.87 14.26
CA ILE A 7 25.43 -9.79 13.33
C ILE A 7 25.95 -8.46 13.86
N ALA A 8 26.33 -7.58 12.94
CA ALA A 8 26.56 -6.18 13.24
C ALA A 8 25.40 -5.32 12.68
N VAL A 9 24.96 -4.34 13.46
CA VAL A 9 24.04 -3.30 13.02
C VAL A 9 24.76 -1.97 13.05
N VAL A 10 24.95 -1.38 11.87
CA VAL A 10 25.64 -0.10 11.68
C VAL A 10 24.61 0.99 11.42
N GLY A 11 24.56 1.97 12.32
CA GLY A 11 23.48 2.96 12.40
C GLY A 11 22.44 2.55 13.44
N THR A 12 22.37 3.28 14.55
CA THR A 12 21.55 2.94 15.73
C THR A 12 20.32 3.85 15.88
N GLY A 13 19.80 4.34 14.75
CA GLY A 13 18.50 5.01 14.66
C GLY A 13 17.32 4.07 14.90
N ALA A 14 16.11 4.51 14.58
CA ALA A 14 14.88 3.72 14.80
C ALA A 14 14.93 2.34 14.14
N MET A 15 15.40 2.27 12.88
CA MET A 15 15.50 1.02 12.13
C MET A 15 16.55 0.09 12.71
N GLY A 16 17.80 0.56 12.87
CA GLY A 16 18.88 -0.27 13.40
C GLY A 16 18.60 -0.76 14.83
N THR A 17 18.03 0.08 15.69
CA THR A 17 17.61 -0.34 17.03
C THR A 17 16.53 -1.44 16.97
N GLY A 18 15.55 -1.31 16.07
CA GLY A 18 14.51 -2.34 15.88
C GLY A 18 15.06 -3.67 15.34
N ILE A 19 16.00 -3.62 14.37
CA ILE A 19 16.67 -4.81 13.83
C ILE A 19 17.49 -5.50 14.94
N ALA A 20 18.25 -4.73 15.72
CA ALA A 20 19.01 -5.26 16.84
C ALA A 20 18.11 -5.92 17.90
N GLN A 21 16.93 -5.34 18.17
CA GLN A 21 15.95 -5.91 19.11
C GLN A 21 15.54 -7.32 18.70
N ILE A 22 15.04 -7.47 17.47
CA ILE A 22 14.54 -8.77 17.00
C ILE A 22 15.66 -9.80 16.87
N ALA A 23 16.85 -9.38 16.49
CA ALA A 23 18.01 -10.25 16.38
C ALA A 23 18.47 -10.78 17.75
N ALA A 24 18.57 -9.92 18.77
CA ALA A 24 18.90 -10.32 20.13
C ALA A 24 17.83 -11.27 20.73
N GLN A 25 16.55 -11.01 20.47
CA GLN A 25 15.44 -11.88 20.88
C GLN A 25 15.49 -13.26 20.18
N ALA A 26 15.94 -13.31 18.92
CA ALA A 26 16.10 -14.54 18.14
C ALA A 26 17.38 -15.34 18.51
N GLY A 27 18.14 -14.89 19.49
CA GLY A 27 19.31 -15.62 19.99
C GLY A 27 20.65 -15.25 19.35
N LEU A 28 20.70 -14.23 18.51
CA LEU A 28 21.92 -13.80 17.84
C LEU A 28 22.77 -12.88 18.75
N THR A 29 24.10 -12.97 18.66
CA THR A 29 24.99 -11.94 19.15
C THR A 29 24.89 -10.73 18.24
N VAL A 30 24.70 -9.54 18.83
CA VAL A 30 24.45 -8.30 18.07
C VAL A 30 25.46 -7.24 18.47
N TRP A 31 26.30 -6.83 17.53
CA TRP A 31 27.17 -5.68 17.67
C TRP A 31 26.46 -4.43 17.17
N LEU A 32 26.48 -3.37 17.96
CA LEU A 32 25.93 -2.05 17.64
C LEU A 32 27.07 -1.09 17.37
N PHE A 33 27.06 -0.44 16.23
CA PHE A 33 28.00 0.62 15.88
C PHE A 33 27.26 1.84 15.33
N ASP A 34 27.72 3.03 15.71
CA ASP A 34 27.25 4.30 15.13
C ASP A 34 28.43 5.26 14.99
N SER A 35 28.42 6.10 13.97
CA SER A 35 29.47 7.11 13.77
C SER A 35 29.39 8.27 14.78
N ARG A 36 28.21 8.50 15.36
CA ARG A 36 28.00 9.46 16.43
C ARG A 36 28.42 8.83 17.75
N ALA A 37 29.34 9.49 18.45
CA ALA A 37 29.77 9.05 19.78
C ALA A 37 28.56 8.80 20.68
N GLU A 38 28.64 7.80 21.57
CA GLU A 38 27.61 7.38 22.52
C GLU A 38 26.33 6.81 21.93
N ALA A 39 26.01 7.03 20.64
CA ALA A 39 24.73 6.61 20.06
C ALA A 39 24.47 5.09 20.16
N ALA A 40 25.50 4.27 19.97
CA ALA A 40 25.39 2.82 20.11
C ALA A 40 25.15 2.40 21.58
N ALA A 41 25.79 3.08 22.53
CA ALA A 41 25.58 2.86 23.97
C ALA A 41 24.18 3.28 24.41
N GLU A 42 23.72 4.45 23.95
CA GLU A 42 22.34 4.92 24.15
C GLU A 42 21.31 3.93 23.58
N ALA A 43 21.54 3.42 22.37
CA ALA A 43 20.66 2.42 21.74
C ALA A 43 20.59 1.12 22.55
N ARG A 44 21.74 0.62 23.04
CA ARG A 44 21.78 -0.52 23.93
C ARG A 44 20.97 -0.27 25.21
N GLN A 45 21.08 0.93 25.79
CA GLN A 45 20.32 1.27 27.00
C GLN A 45 18.81 1.33 26.73
N ARG A 46 18.40 1.93 25.61
CA ARG A 46 16.97 1.93 25.17
C ARG A 46 16.46 0.52 24.97
N LEU A 47 17.24 -0.37 24.37
CA LEU A 47 16.86 -1.77 24.18
C LEU A 47 16.68 -2.51 25.49
N ARG A 48 17.55 -2.29 26.49
CA ARG A 48 17.40 -2.84 27.84
C ARG A 48 16.05 -2.43 28.46
N GLN A 49 15.74 -1.15 28.43
CA GLN A 49 14.45 -0.62 28.91
C GLN A 49 13.27 -1.22 28.13
N THR A 50 13.41 -1.43 26.82
CA THR A 50 12.39 -2.09 26.00
C THR A 50 12.16 -3.53 26.45
N PHE A 51 13.20 -4.31 26.67
CA PHE A 51 13.07 -5.70 27.15
C PHE A 51 12.46 -5.76 28.54
N GLU A 52 12.84 -4.87 29.46
CA GLU A 52 12.22 -4.75 30.79
C GLU A 52 10.73 -4.41 30.69
N SER A 53 10.36 -3.47 29.80
CA SER A 53 8.97 -3.12 29.54
C SER A 53 8.17 -4.29 28.94
N LEU A 54 8.75 -5.07 28.03
CA LEU A 54 8.13 -6.26 27.45
C LEU A 54 7.92 -7.34 28.51
N CYS A 55 8.88 -7.51 29.41
CA CYS A 55 8.76 -8.43 30.55
C CYS A 55 7.63 -7.98 31.49
N GLY A 56 7.59 -6.71 31.87
CA GLY A 56 6.53 -6.15 32.72
C GLY A 56 5.11 -6.26 32.12
N LYS A 57 5.00 -6.34 30.78
CA LYS A 57 3.75 -6.56 30.04
C LYS A 57 3.45 -8.04 29.79
N GLY A 58 4.25 -8.97 30.30
CA GLY A 58 4.09 -10.41 30.08
C GLY A 58 4.32 -10.88 28.63
N LYS A 59 4.99 -10.04 27.80
CA LYS A 59 5.29 -10.35 26.39
C LYS A 59 6.65 -11.02 26.19
N LEU A 60 7.49 -11.04 27.21
CA LEU A 60 8.79 -11.68 27.25
C LEU A 60 9.04 -12.23 28.65
N SER A 61 9.64 -13.42 28.78
CA SER A 61 10.02 -13.94 30.08
C SER A 61 11.22 -13.15 30.63
N ALA A 62 11.41 -13.13 31.97
CA ALA A 62 12.56 -12.47 32.57
C ALA A 62 13.89 -13.09 32.10
N ALA A 63 13.94 -14.42 31.96
CA ALA A 63 15.10 -15.13 31.45
C ALA A 63 15.43 -14.77 29.99
N ASP A 64 14.41 -14.69 29.14
CA ASP A 64 14.61 -14.30 27.74
C ASP A 64 15.02 -12.83 27.60
N ALA A 65 14.47 -11.95 28.46
CA ALA A 65 14.85 -10.53 28.49
C ALA A 65 16.31 -10.35 28.90
N GLU A 66 16.75 -11.03 29.94
CA GLU A 66 18.15 -11.04 30.38
C GLU A 66 19.08 -11.63 29.31
N ALA A 67 18.70 -12.76 28.72
CA ALA A 67 19.47 -13.39 27.65
C ALA A 67 19.61 -12.46 26.43
N ALA A 68 18.52 -11.78 26.01
CA ALA A 68 18.57 -10.82 24.91
C ALA A 68 19.46 -9.61 25.23
N GLN A 69 19.40 -9.08 26.46
CA GLN A 69 20.29 -7.98 26.90
C GLN A 69 21.76 -8.37 26.84
N ASN A 70 22.09 -9.59 27.29
CA ASN A 70 23.47 -10.09 27.33
C ASN A 70 24.07 -10.35 25.94
N ARG A 71 23.24 -10.44 24.88
CA ARG A 71 23.70 -10.58 23.50
C ARG A 71 24.06 -9.25 22.84
N LEU A 72 23.65 -8.11 23.41
CA LEU A 72 23.93 -6.77 22.86
C LEU A 72 25.34 -6.30 23.25
N ARG A 73 26.16 -6.04 22.26
CA ARG A 73 27.52 -5.50 22.40
C ARG A 73 27.64 -4.15 21.71
N VAL A 74 28.48 -3.27 22.23
CA VAL A 74 28.78 -1.97 21.61
C VAL A 74 30.19 -2.04 21.02
N ALA A 75 30.31 -1.67 19.77
CA ALA A 75 31.58 -1.49 19.09
C ALA A 75 31.95 0.02 19.11
N GLU A 76 33.16 0.34 19.51
CA GLU A 76 33.72 1.69 19.46
C GLU A 76 34.37 1.98 18.10
N ARG A 77 34.80 0.92 17.40
CA ARG A 77 35.47 0.99 16.10
C ARG A 77 34.92 -0.11 15.18
N LEU A 78 34.92 0.17 13.86
CA LEU A 78 34.45 -0.79 12.85
C LEU A 78 35.23 -2.10 12.86
N GLU A 79 36.50 -2.08 13.17
CA GLU A 79 37.39 -3.26 13.20
C GLU A 79 36.92 -4.33 14.19
N GLN A 80 36.12 -3.95 15.20
CA GLN A 80 35.54 -4.90 16.17
C GLN A 80 34.41 -5.75 15.57
N LEU A 81 33.93 -5.42 14.34
CA LEU A 81 32.89 -6.14 13.63
C LEU A 81 33.46 -7.30 12.78
N GLY A 82 34.76 -7.52 12.78
CA GLY A 82 35.45 -8.49 11.90
C GLY A 82 34.90 -9.91 11.94
N ASP A 83 34.44 -10.37 13.10
CA ASP A 83 33.92 -11.73 13.30
C ASP A 83 32.40 -11.87 12.99
N CYS A 84 31.73 -10.83 12.48
CA CYS A 84 30.30 -10.88 12.17
C CYS A 84 30.06 -11.54 10.81
N GLU A 85 29.20 -12.55 10.78
CA GLU A 85 28.81 -13.23 9.54
C GLU A 85 27.85 -12.39 8.68
N LEU A 86 27.18 -11.39 9.29
CA LEU A 86 26.29 -10.43 8.62
C LEU A 86 26.49 -9.04 9.19
N VAL A 87 26.63 -8.05 8.32
CA VAL A 87 26.52 -6.63 8.70
C VAL A 87 25.27 -6.05 8.04
N VAL A 88 24.39 -5.46 8.84
CA VAL A 88 23.21 -4.72 8.36
C VAL A 88 23.46 -3.23 8.57
N GLU A 89 23.59 -2.47 7.47
CA GLU A 89 23.69 -1.02 7.56
C GLU A 89 22.29 -0.38 7.53
N ALA A 90 22.08 0.57 8.43
CA ALA A 90 20.86 1.37 8.57
C ALA A 90 21.19 2.84 8.85
N ILE A 91 22.17 3.38 8.08
CA ILE A 91 22.63 4.78 8.19
C ILE A 91 21.78 5.71 7.33
N VAL A 92 22.19 6.97 7.23
CA VAL A 92 21.52 8.00 6.40
C VAL A 92 21.34 7.54 4.94
N GLU A 93 20.19 7.87 4.34
CA GLU A 93 19.78 7.44 3.00
C GLU A 93 20.51 8.28 1.92
N ARG A 94 21.81 8.07 1.80
CA ARG A 94 22.70 8.70 0.82
C ARG A 94 23.62 7.65 0.22
N LEU A 95 23.62 7.56 -1.12
CA LEU A 95 24.36 6.53 -1.85
C LEU A 95 25.86 6.55 -1.50
N GLU A 96 26.50 7.71 -1.56
CA GLU A 96 27.93 7.85 -1.33
C GLU A 96 28.32 7.42 0.11
N ALA A 97 27.47 7.75 1.10
CA ALA A 97 27.69 7.37 2.47
C ALA A 97 27.63 5.85 2.68
N LYS A 98 26.64 5.20 2.02
CA LYS A 98 26.50 3.74 2.07
C LYS A 98 27.63 3.03 1.32
N GLN A 99 28.01 3.52 0.15
CA GLN A 99 29.14 3.00 -0.62
C GLN A 99 30.46 3.08 0.16
N GLU A 100 30.74 4.22 0.78
CA GLU A 100 31.95 4.40 1.58
C GLU A 100 31.97 3.47 2.80
N LEU A 101 30.83 3.34 3.49
CA LEU A 101 30.71 2.42 4.61
C LEU A 101 30.93 0.95 4.18
N LEU A 102 30.25 0.50 3.11
CA LEU A 102 30.38 -0.89 2.66
C LEU A 102 31.80 -1.22 2.21
N ARG A 103 32.49 -0.31 1.52
CA ARG A 103 33.90 -0.47 1.15
C ARG A 103 34.81 -0.67 2.37
N ARG A 104 34.59 0.12 3.44
CA ARG A 104 35.33 -0.02 4.70
C ARG A 104 35.02 -1.33 5.40
N LEU A 105 33.74 -1.70 5.47
CA LEU A 105 33.30 -2.96 6.10
C LEU A 105 33.86 -4.17 5.36
N GLU A 106 33.89 -4.12 4.04
CA GLU A 106 34.43 -5.18 3.20
C GLU A 106 35.88 -5.53 3.51
N ALA A 107 36.69 -4.54 3.86
CA ALA A 107 38.08 -4.73 4.24
C ALA A 107 38.26 -5.29 5.67
N ILE A 108 37.20 -5.25 6.49
CA ILE A 108 37.24 -5.62 7.91
C ILE A 108 36.67 -7.02 8.15
N VAL A 109 35.50 -7.32 7.56
CA VAL A 109 34.79 -8.59 7.81
C VAL A 109 35.32 -9.72 6.94
N ALA A 110 35.08 -10.96 7.36
CA ALA A 110 35.49 -12.14 6.60
C ALA A 110 34.95 -12.12 5.16
N PRO A 111 35.67 -12.74 4.20
CA PRO A 111 35.25 -12.76 2.79
C PRO A 111 33.87 -13.36 2.53
N GLU A 112 33.42 -14.25 3.40
CA GLU A 112 32.13 -14.94 3.34
C GLU A 112 31.00 -14.19 4.05
N SER A 113 31.32 -13.13 4.79
CA SER A 113 30.33 -12.32 5.50
C SER A 113 29.43 -11.57 4.53
N ILE A 114 28.14 -11.54 4.82
CA ILE A 114 27.14 -10.82 4.03
C ILE A 114 27.13 -9.35 4.44
N LEU A 115 27.10 -8.48 3.44
CA LEU A 115 26.88 -7.04 3.63
C LEU A 115 25.47 -6.68 3.17
N ALA A 116 24.60 -6.31 4.11
CA ALA A 116 23.19 -6.02 3.82
C ALA A 116 22.87 -4.55 4.05
N SER A 117 22.08 -3.97 3.14
CA SER A 117 21.56 -2.60 3.30
C SER A 117 20.08 -2.61 3.66
N ASN A 118 19.70 -1.80 4.65
CA ASN A 118 18.28 -1.55 4.99
C ASN A 118 17.71 -0.35 4.22
N THR A 119 18.31 0.05 3.10
CA THR A 119 17.79 1.12 2.25
C THR A 119 16.35 0.86 1.82
N SER A 120 15.54 1.91 1.70
CA SER A 120 14.16 1.85 1.21
C SER A 120 13.99 2.34 -0.22
N SER A 121 15.00 3.01 -0.79
CA SER A 121 14.85 3.73 -2.05
C SER A 121 16.08 3.71 -2.97
N LEU A 122 17.26 3.36 -2.44
CA LEU A 122 18.50 3.30 -3.21
C LEU A 122 18.68 1.91 -3.83
N SER A 123 19.23 1.87 -5.04
CA SER A 123 19.56 0.62 -5.71
C SER A 123 20.64 -0.15 -4.95
N ILE A 124 20.37 -1.41 -4.65
CA ILE A 124 21.33 -2.34 -4.06
C ILE A 124 22.52 -2.55 -4.99
N THR A 125 22.26 -2.64 -6.30
CA THR A 125 23.28 -2.73 -7.34
C THR A 125 24.23 -1.54 -7.29
N ALA A 126 23.68 -0.31 -7.16
CA ALA A 126 24.50 0.89 -7.06
C ALA A 126 25.33 0.93 -5.77
N ILE A 127 24.75 0.48 -4.65
CA ILE A 127 25.49 0.39 -3.37
C ILE A 127 26.63 -0.64 -3.49
N ALA A 128 26.33 -1.83 -4.05
CA ALA A 128 27.28 -2.93 -4.23
C ALA A 128 28.42 -2.61 -5.20
N ALA A 129 28.20 -1.70 -6.14
CA ALA A 129 29.21 -1.30 -7.14
C ALA A 129 30.50 -0.68 -6.54
N ALA A 130 30.45 -0.27 -5.26
CA ALA A 130 31.61 0.23 -4.55
C ALA A 130 32.47 -0.87 -3.91
N CYS A 131 32.00 -2.12 -3.88
CA CYS A 131 32.66 -3.27 -3.28
C CYS A 131 33.47 -4.06 -4.32
N GLU A 132 34.56 -4.67 -3.90
CA GLU A 132 35.36 -5.59 -4.72
C GLU A 132 34.63 -6.93 -4.93
N ARG A 133 33.78 -7.33 -3.98
CA ARG A 133 33.00 -8.57 -3.99
C ARG A 133 31.49 -8.28 -3.90
N PRO A 134 30.90 -7.67 -4.95
CA PRO A 134 29.49 -7.29 -4.93
C PRO A 134 28.52 -8.48 -4.81
N GLN A 135 28.98 -9.71 -5.08
CA GLN A 135 28.15 -10.91 -4.98
C GLN A 135 27.68 -11.23 -3.56
N ARG A 136 28.33 -10.67 -2.51
CA ARG A 136 27.93 -10.83 -1.10
C ARG A 136 27.08 -9.68 -0.55
N VAL A 137 26.71 -8.75 -1.42
CA VAL A 137 25.89 -7.60 -1.06
C VAL A 137 24.44 -7.82 -1.46
N ALA A 138 23.51 -7.56 -0.52
CA ALA A 138 22.07 -7.65 -0.78
C ALA A 138 21.31 -6.56 0.00
N GLY A 139 20.04 -6.35 -0.34
CA GLY A 139 19.11 -5.57 0.49
C GLY A 139 18.48 -6.46 1.57
N PHE A 140 18.31 -5.90 2.77
CA PHE A 140 17.57 -6.53 3.86
C PHE A 140 16.68 -5.45 4.49
N HIS A 141 15.60 -5.15 3.77
CA HIS A 141 14.76 -3.97 4.00
C HIS A 141 13.62 -4.28 4.97
N PHE A 142 13.74 -3.79 6.19
CA PHE A 142 12.72 -3.86 7.23
C PHE A 142 11.80 -2.62 7.22
N PHE A 143 10.62 -2.75 7.83
CA PHE A 143 9.63 -1.69 7.93
C PHE A 143 9.47 -1.20 9.37
N ASN A 144 9.23 0.11 9.53
CA ASN A 144 9.05 0.73 10.85
C ASN A 144 7.59 0.58 11.36
N PRO A 145 7.36 0.16 12.60
CA PRO A 145 8.32 -0.33 13.60
C PRO A 145 8.72 -1.79 13.38
N VAL A 146 10.02 -2.08 13.31
CA VAL A 146 10.56 -3.40 12.94
C VAL A 146 9.94 -4.56 13.73
N PRO A 147 9.76 -4.51 15.07
CA PRO A 147 9.19 -5.63 15.80
C PRO A 147 7.71 -5.90 15.53
N LEU A 148 6.98 -4.95 14.93
CA LEU A 148 5.55 -5.05 14.65
C LEU A 148 5.25 -5.38 13.19
N MET A 149 6.09 -4.91 12.28
CA MET A 149 5.97 -5.11 10.83
C MET A 149 6.69 -6.39 10.43
N ARG A 150 5.98 -7.53 10.51
CA ARG A 150 6.58 -8.87 10.37
C ARG A 150 6.87 -9.29 8.92
N VAL A 151 7.33 -8.36 8.12
CA VAL A 151 7.81 -8.62 6.75
C VAL A 151 9.16 -7.95 6.55
N VAL A 152 10.01 -8.57 5.75
CA VAL A 152 11.30 -8.02 5.32
C VAL A 152 11.53 -8.37 3.85
N GLU A 153 11.93 -7.39 3.05
CA GLU A 153 12.29 -7.59 1.66
C GLU A 153 13.78 -7.97 1.56
N VAL A 154 14.04 -9.12 0.96
CA VAL A 154 15.39 -9.57 0.58
C VAL A 154 15.58 -9.18 -0.87
N VAL A 155 16.46 -8.21 -1.11
CA VAL A 155 16.62 -7.58 -2.42
C VAL A 155 17.91 -8.06 -3.06
N ASP A 156 17.78 -8.78 -4.20
CA ASP A 156 18.93 -9.21 -4.99
C ASP A 156 19.37 -8.07 -5.93
N GLY A 157 20.56 -7.53 -5.73
CA GLY A 157 21.23 -6.69 -6.72
C GLY A 157 21.67 -7.51 -7.94
N LEU A 158 22.08 -6.85 -9.02
CA LEU A 158 22.49 -7.52 -10.27
C LEU A 158 23.64 -8.52 -10.05
N ALA A 159 24.51 -8.28 -9.11
CA ALA A 159 25.67 -9.13 -8.82
C ALA A 159 25.46 -10.03 -7.59
N SER A 160 24.38 -9.89 -6.84
CA SER A 160 24.13 -10.67 -5.62
C SER A 160 24.08 -12.18 -5.94
N ALA A 161 24.85 -12.96 -5.17
CA ALA A 161 24.80 -14.42 -5.31
C ALA A 161 23.48 -14.98 -4.76
N PRO A 162 22.84 -15.93 -5.43
CA PRO A 162 21.56 -16.51 -4.99
C PRO A 162 21.58 -17.02 -3.54
N GLU A 163 22.70 -17.58 -3.09
CA GLU A 163 22.90 -18.12 -1.76
C GLU A 163 22.86 -17.05 -0.66
N VAL A 164 23.19 -15.81 -0.99
CA VAL A 164 23.07 -14.65 -0.09
C VAL A 164 21.60 -14.36 0.20
N GLY A 165 20.78 -14.30 -0.86
CA GLY A 165 19.32 -14.15 -0.71
C GLY A 165 18.71 -15.30 0.10
N ASP A 166 19.10 -16.53 -0.16
CA ASP A 166 18.60 -17.72 0.56
C ASP A 166 18.97 -17.68 2.05
N ALA A 167 20.21 -17.27 2.38
CA ALA A 167 20.66 -17.11 3.77
C ALA A 167 19.87 -16.00 4.51
N LEU A 168 19.60 -14.88 3.85
CA LEU A 168 18.80 -13.79 4.42
C LEU A 168 17.33 -14.18 4.60
N LEU A 169 16.73 -14.96 3.69
CA LEU A 169 15.38 -15.52 3.86
C LEU A 169 15.30 -16.47 5.05
N ALA A 170 16.28 -17.37 5.19
CA ALA A 170 16.37 -18.26 6.36
C ALA A 170 16.53 -17.47 7.67
N LEU A 171 17.35 -16.42 7.67
CA LEU A 171 17.50 -15.54 8.81
C LEU A 171 16.19 -14.80 9.12
N ALA A 172 15.49 -14.27 8.12
CA ALA A 172 14.21 -13.60 8.31
C ALA A 172 13.21 -14.49 9.08
N ALA A 173 13.11 -15.77 8.70
CA ALA A 173 12.25 -16.73 9.40
C ALA A 173 12.68 -16.93 10.86
N ARG A 174 14.00 -17.02 11.16
CA ARG A 174 14.51 -17.09 12.53
C ARG A 174 14.19 -15.82 13.35
N LEU A 175 14.18 -14.66 12.70
CA LEU A 175 13.80 -13.39 13.32
C LEU A 175 12.27 -13.25 13.54
N GLY A 176 11.47 -14.23 13.12
CA GLY A 176 10.01 -14.21 13.20
C GLY A 176 9.35 -13.29 12.17
N HIS A 177 10.03 -13.04 11.05
CA HIS A 177 9.55 -12.24 9.93
C HIS A 177 9.32 -13.11 8.69
N ARG A 178 8.34 -12.74 7.89
CA ARG A 178 8.19 -13.28 6.53
C ARG A 178 9.19 -12.59 5.62
N GLY A 179 10.21 -13.32 5.18
CA GLY A 179 11.08 -12.88 4.09
C GLY A 179 10.36 -12.99 2.76
N VAL A 180 10.42 -11.92 1.95
CA VAL A 180 9.94 -11.90 0.57
C VAL A 180 11.11 -11.53 -0.34
N ARG A 181 11.30 -12.30 -1.42
CA ARG A 181 12.44 -12.10 -2.33
C ARG A 181 12.05 -11.20 -3.48
N THR A 182 12.89 -10.24 -3.81
CA THR A 182 12.66 -9.30 -4.90
C THR A 182 13.95 -8.93 -5.63
N LYS A 183 13.83 -8.59 -6.91
CA LYS A 183 14.92 -7.94 -7.64
C LYS A 183 15.10 -6.50 -7.19
N ASP A 184 16.29 -5.97 -7.42
CA ASP A 184 16.62 -4.55 -7.22
C ASP A 184 15.87 -3.68 -8.24
N SER A 185 14.66 -3.27 -7.87
CA SER A 185 13.79 -2.40 -8.67
C SER A 185 13.35 -1.21 -7.82
N PRO A 186 13.03 -0.04 -8.43
CA PRO A 186 12.64 1.14 -7.68
C PRO A 186 11.42 0.90 -6.79
N GLY A 187 11.61 1.02 -5.46
CA GLY A 187 10.57 0.78 -4.46
C GLY A 187 10.33 -0.69 -4.13
N PHE A 188 11.15 -1.62 -4.66
CA PHE A 188 11.09 -3.06 -4.43
C PHE A 188 9.68 -3.62 -4.68
N ILE A 189 9.02 -4.23 -3.67
CA ILE A 189 7.62 -4.67 -3.77
C ILE A 189 6.69 -3.70 -3.07
N VAL A 190 6.92 -3.45 -1.76
CA VAL A 190 5.97 -2.76 -0.88
C VAL A 190 5.78 -1.30 -1.28
N ASN A 191 6.87 -0.55 -1.44
CA ASN A 191 6.80 0.85 -1.86
C ASN A 191 6.33 1.00 -3.31
N HIS A 192 6.66 0.06 -4.18
CA HIS A 192 6.20 0.03 -5.56
C HIS A 192 4.68 -0.21 -5.65
N ALA A 193 4.19 -1.33 -5.12
CA ALA A 193 2.76 -1.68 -5.13
C ALA A 193 1.90 -0.65 -4.38
N GLY A 194 2.43 -0.11 -3.27
CA GLY A 194 1.74 0.90 -2.45
C GLY A 194 1.49 2.23 -3.14
N ARG A 195 2.14 2.51 -4.28
CA ARG A 195 1.97 3.81 -4.97
C ARG A 195 0.55 4.06 -5.40
N ALA A 196 -0.18 3.05 -5.89
CA ALA A 196 -1.54 3.22 -6.39
C ALA A 196 -2.49 3.82 -5.36
N TYR A 197 -2.41 3.38 -4.10
CA TYR A 197 -3.32 3.81 -3.03
C TYR A 197 -3.32 5.32 -2.82
N GLY A 198 -2.13 5.88 -2.55
CA GLY A 198 -2.01 7.32 -2.29
C GLY A 198 -2.13 8.17 -3.56
N THR A 199 -1.49 7.77 -4.68
CA THR A 199 -1.49 8.61 -5.88
C THR A 199 -2.85 8.67 -6.54
N GLU A 200 -3.64 7.60 -6.53
CA GLU A 200 -4.99 7.62 -7.10
C GLU A 200 -5.97 8.40 -6.22
N ALA A 201 -5.90 8.24 -4.88
CA ALA A 201 -6.69 9.04 -3.96
C ALA A 201 -6.41 10.55 -4.09
N LEU A 202 -5.14 10.93 -4.26
CA LEU A 202 -4.74 12.32 -4.49
C LEU A 202 -5.31 12.89 -5.80
N ARG A 203 -5.40 12.08 -6.85
CA ARG A 203 -6.06 12.48 -8.11
C ARG A 203 -7.55 12.69 -7.92
N ILE A 204 -8.23 11.73 -7.30
CA ILE A 204 -9.67 11.81 -6.99
C ILE A 204 -9.99 13.10 -6.21
N LEU A 205 -9.14 13.43 -5.21
CA LEU A 205 -9.24 14.67 -4.46
C LEU A 205 -9.00 15.90 -5.36
N GLY A 206 -7.93 15.88 -6.14
CA GLY A 206 -7.57 16.99 -7.04
C GLY A 206 -8.59 17.24 -8.15
N GLU A 207 -9.31 16.23 -8.58
CA GLU A 207 -10.44 16.31 -9.53
C GLU A 207 -11.73 16.80 -8.85
N GLY A 208 -11.73 16.96 -7.53
CA GLY A 208 -12.88 17.43 -6.75
C GLY A 208 -14.04 16.45 -6.69
N VAL A 209 -13.77 15.15 -6.83
CA VAL A 209 -14.80 14.11 -6.80
C VAL A 209 -15.45 14.00 -5.42
N ALA A 210 -14.64 14.07 -4.38
CA ALA A 210 -15.05 14.08 -2.97
C ALA A 210 -13.98 14.73 -2.10
N GLU A 211 -14.34 15.08 -0.87
CA GLU A 211 -13.42 15.61 0.15
C GLU A 211 -12.56 14.49 0.76
N CYS A 212 -11.40 14.84 1.33
CA CYS A 212 -10.47 13.89 1.96
C CYS A 212 -11.17 12.90 2.91
N ALA A 213 -12.03 13.42 3.80
CA ALA A 213 -12.69 12.61 4.81
C ALA A 213 -13.66 11.57 4.20
N GLU A 214 -14.32 11.92 3.09
CA GLU A 214 -15.21 10.99 2.40
C GLU A 214 -14.42 9.93 1.65
N ILE A 215 -13.32 10.30 0.96
CA ILE A 215 -12.45 9.32 0.27
C ILE A 215 -11.87 8.31 1.28
N ASP A 216 -11.35 8.81 2.41
CA ASP A 216 -10.83 7.96 3.50
C ASP A 216 -11.92 7.04 4.05
N ARG A 217 -13.13 7.56 4.28
CA ARG A 217 -14.27 6.79 4.79
C ARG A 217 -14.71 5.69 3.83
N VAL A 218 -14.85 6.04 2.55
CA VAL A 218 -15.22 5.11 1.49
C VAL A 218 -14.21 3.96 1.42
N LEU A 219 -12.91 4.24 1.40
CA LEU A 219 -11.91 3.18 1.29
C LEU A 219 -11.82 2.31 2.54
N ARG A 220 -12.06 2.86 3.75
CA ARG A 220 -12.13 2.04 4.96
C ARG A 220 -13.37 1.16 5.00
N GLU A 221 -14.53 1.72 4.67
CA GLU A 221 -15.81 1.03 4.90
C GLU A 221 -16.25 0.18 3.71
N CYS A 222 -15.95 0.60 2.47
CA CYS A 222 -16.27 -0.19 1.27
C CYS A 222 -15.20 -1.23 0.92
N ALA A 223 -13.91 -0.90 1.11
CA ALA A 223 -12.82 -1.76 0.67
C ALA A 223 -12.06 -2.43 1.84
N GLY A 224 -12.39 -2.11 3.09
CA GLY A 224 -11.84 -2.77 4.27
C GLY A 224 -10.43 -2.33 4.67
N PHE A 225 -9.91 -1.22 4.14
CA PHE A 225 -8.62 -0.68 4.60
C PHE A 225 -8.71 -0.23 6.06
N ARG A 226 -7.64 -0.45 6.83
CA ARG A 226 -7.56 -0.03 8.23
C ARG A 226 -7.52 1.49 8.38
N MET A 227 -6.93 2.16 7.41
CA MET A 227 -6.71 3.61 7.39
C MET A 227 -6.94 4.14 5.99
N GLY A 228 -7.55 5.32 5.90
CA GLY A 228 -7.70 6.00 4.62
C GLY A 228 -6.37 6.55 4.09
N PRO A 229 -6.26 6.85 2.79
CA PRO A 229 -5.01 7.28 2.17
C PRO A 229 -4.47 8.59 2.73
N PHE A 230 -5.33 9.54 3.08
CA PHE A 230 -4.90 10.83 3.63
C PHE A 230 -4.52 10.72 5.10
N GLU A 231 -5.22 9.87 5.87
CA GLU A 231 -4.81 9.51 7.24
C GLU A 231 -3.43 8.84 7.25
N LEU A 232 -3.15 7.97 6.26
CA LEU A 232 -1.87 7.29 6.12
C LEU A 232 -0.75 8.25 5.73
N LEU A 233 -0.99 9.17 4.79
CA LEU A 233 -0.03 10.20 4.41
C LEU A 233 0.32 11.12 5.59
N ASP A 234 -0.66 11.49 6.41
CA ASP A 234 -0.46 12.30 7.61
C ASP A 234 0.26 11.54 8.73
N LEU A 235 0.06 10.21 8.83
CA LEU A 235 0.76 9.36 9.79
C LEU A 235 2.23 9.21 9.44
N THR A 236 2.54 8.92 8.17
CA THR A 236 3.92 8.70 7.69
C THR A 236 4.70 10.02 7.60
N GLY A 237 4.01 11.08 7.32
CA GLY A 237 4.56 12.42 7.09
C GLY A 237 4.96 12.66 5.64
N LEU A 238 4.60 13.84 5.13
CA LEU A 238 4.83 14.19 3.72
C LEU A 238 6.31 14.43 3.39
N ASP A 239 7.15 14.75 4.38
CA ASP A 239 8.60 14.84 4.23
C ASP A 239 9.27 13.47 4.00
N VAL A 240 8.56 12.37 4.31
CA VAL A 240 8.96 11.00 3.98
C VAL A 240 8.25 10.53 2.71
N SER A 241 6.91 10.63 2.69
CA SER A 241 6.09 10.03 1.63
C SER A 241 6.29 10.70 0.26
N HIS A 242 6.41 12.04 0.22
CA HIS A 242 6.53 12.77 -1.05
C HIS A 242 7.88 12.53 -1.75
N PRO A 243 9.05 12.61 -1.08
CA PRO A 243 10.33 12.25 -1.69
C PRO A 243 10.36 10.82 -2.23
N VAL A 244 9.74 9.85 -1.54
CA VAL A 244 9.65 8.46 -2.03
C VAL A 244 8.80 8.38 -3.30
N MET A 245 7.68 9.12 -3.39
CA MET A 245 6.88 9.20 -4.62
C MET A 245 7.68 9.78 -5.78
N GLU A 246 8.39 10.89 -5.57
CA GLU A 246 9.23 11.53 -6.59
C GLU A 246 10.37 10.60 -7.01
N SER A 247 11.06 9.97 -6.07
CA SER A 247 12.17 9.05 -6.34
C SER A 247 11.74 7.88 -7.22
N ILE A 248 10.65 7.19 -6.89
CA ILE A 248 10.13 6.08 -7.70
C ILE A 248 9.74 6.57 -9.10
N TYR A 249 9.04 7.71 -9.20
CA TYR A 249 8.64 8.28 -10.48
C TYR A 249 9.84 8.61 -11.37
N GLN A 250 10.90 9.19 -10.82
CA GLN A 250 12.12 9.52 -11.57
C GLN A 250 12.89 8.27 -11.96
N GLN A 251 13.04 7.30 -11.07
CA GLN A 251 13.76 6.06 -11.33
C GLN A 251 13.07 5.19 -12.40
N TYR A 252 11.73 5.29 -12.54
CA TYR A 252 10.96 4.69 -13.65
C TYR A 252 10.86 5.58 -14.87
N TYR A 253 11.79 6.54 -15.04
CA TYR A 253 11.83 7.46 -16.18
C TYR A 253 10.49 8.14 -16.45
N GLN A 254 9.84 8.60 -15.38
CA GLN A 254 8.57 9.35 -15.42
C GLN A 254 7.39 8.52 -15.95
N GLU A 255 7.37 7.22 -15.67
CA GLU A 255 6.22 6.37 -15.97
C GLU A 255 4.93 6.97 -15.37
N PRO A 256 3.90 7.25 -16.18
CA PRO A 256 2.67 7.93 -15.73
C PRO A 256 1.96 7.27 -14.54
N ARG A 257 2.09 5.96 -14.35
CA ARG A 257 1.48 5.22 -13.24
C ARG A 257 1.98 5.67 -11.88
N TYR A 258 3.23 6.15 -11.79
CA TYR A 258 3.86 6.55 -10.54
C TYR A 258 3.87 8.07 -10.35
N ARG A 259 3.27 8.85 -11.25
CA ARG A 259 3.28 10.32 -11.22
C ARG A 259 2.72 10.84 -9.90
N PRO A 260 3.54 11.58 -9.10
CA PRO A 260 3.07 12.27 -7.91
C PRO A 260 2.01 13.32 -8.23
N HIS A 261 1.27 13.74 -7.21
CA HIS A 261 0.30 14.83 -7.35
C HIS A 261 0.88 16.14 -6.80
N PRO A 262 0.66 17.30 -7.46
CA PRO A 262 1.20 18.60 -7.01
C PRO A 262 0.80 19.00 -5.57
N LEU A 263 -0.36 18.55 -5.10
CA LEU A 263 -0.87 18.87 -3.77
C LEU A 263 0.08 18.46 -2.63
N THR A 264 0.70 17.28 -2.72
CA THR A 264 1.65 16.82 -1.69
C THR A 264 2.90 17.68 -1.65
N ARG A 265 3.38 18.18 -2.80
CA ARG A 265 4.50 19.11 -2.88
C ARG A 265 4.14 20.47 -2.27
N GLN A 266 2.92 20.94 -2.50
CA GLN A 266 2.44 22.21 -1.92
C GLN A 266 2.32 22.12 -0.40
N LEU A 267 1.76 21.02 0.11
CA LEU A 267 1.66 20.79 1.56
C LEU A 267 3.05 20.68 2.20
N LEU A 268 3.98 19.96 1.56
CA LEU A 268 5.37 19.85 2.02
C LEU A 268 6.04 21.24 2.10
N ALA A 269 5.92 22.04 1.05
CA ALA A 269 6.46 23.40 1.01
C ALA A 269 5.84 24.33 2.06
N ALA A 270 4.57 24.10 2.42
CA ALA A 270 3.87 24.83 3.48
C ALA A 270 4.19 24.32 4.90
N GLY A 271 5.06 23.33 5.07
CA GLY A 271 5.37 22.72 6.37
C GLY A 271 4.23 21.90 6.96
N ARG A 272 3.19 21.59 6.17
CA ARG A 272 2.04 20.78 6.57
C ARG A 272 2.36 19.29 6.35
N LEU A 273 3.13 18.72 7.27
CA LEU A 273 3.71 17.39 7.11
C LEU A 273 2.81 16.24 7.60
N GLY A 274 1.72 16.56 8.28
CA GLY A 274 0.84 15.58 8.90
C GLY A 274 0.86 15.67 10.43
N ARG A 275 0.68 14.53 11.11
CA ARG A 275 0.57 14.47 12.60
C ARG A 275 1.75 15.11 13.31
N LYS A 276 2.99 14.91 12.84
CA LYS A 276 4.20 15.41 13.48
C LYS A 276 4.34 16.94 13.46
N SER A 277 3.69 17.63 12.52
CA SER A 277 3.64 19.10 12.45
C SER A 277 2.32 19.69 12.95
N GLY A 278 1.41 18.84 13.47
CA GLY A 278 0.08 19.23 13.91
C GLY A 278 -0.90 19.52 12.77
N GLN A 279 -0.45 19.50 11.51
CA GLN A 279 -1.28 19.74 10.34
C GLN A 279 -0.74 19.02 9.09
N GLY A 280 -1.65 18.42 8.34
CA GLY A 280 -1.44 17.83 7.02
C GLY A 280 -2.72 17.99 6.20
N PHE A 281 -3.29 16.86 5.74
CA PHE A 281 -4.65 16.79 5.19
C PHE A 281 -5.70 17.06 6.27
N TYR A 282 -5.38 16.67 7.52
CA TYR A 282 -6.18 16.95 8.72
C TYR A 282 -5.41 17.82 9.68
N ARG A 283 -6.13 18.41 10.64
CA ARG A 283 -5.55 19.09 11.79
C ARG A 283 -5.43 18.12 12.96
N TYR A 284 -4.35 18.20 13.72
CA TYR A 284 -4.06 17.30 14.84
C TYR A 284 -3.75 18.12 16.11
N VAL A 285 -4.30 17.64 17.24
CA VAL A 285 -3.92 18.06 18.60
C VAL A 285 -3.66 16.81 19.39
N ASP A 286 -2.53 16.73 20.06
CA ASP A 286 -2.06 15.54 20.81
C ASP A 286 -2.14 14.24 19.99
N GLY A 287 -1.79 14.33 18.69
CA GLY A 287 -1.81 13.21 17.75
C GLY A 287 -3.20 12.75 17.31
N GLN A 288 -4.27 13.36 17.79
CA GLN A 288 -5.65 13.06 17.41
C GLN A 288 -6.18 14.05 16.36
N PRO A 289 -6.87 13.55 15.31
CA PRO A 289 -7.44 14.43 14.30
C PRO A 289 -8.55 15.28 14.91
N GLN A 290 -8.50 16.58 14.63
CA GLN A 290 -9.52 17.56 14.99
C GLN A 290 -10.38 17.85 13.77
N ASP A 291 -11.63 18.28 14.02
CA ASP A 291 -12.55 18.76 12.98
C ASP A 291 -12.71 17.81 11.76
N LYS A 292 -12.55 16.50 11.98
CA LYS A 292 -12.79 15.52 10.93
C LYS A 292 -14.29 15.47 10.64
N PRO A 293 -14.73 15.84 9.40
CA PRO A 293 -16.13 15.83 9.05
C PRO A 293 -16.80 14.48 9.32
N GLY A 294 -17.99 14.51 9.92
CA GLY A 294 -18.85 13.35 10.05
C GLY A 294 -19.30 12.82 8.67
N PRO A 295 -20.04 11.69 8.64
CA PRO A 295 -20.66 11.22 7.41
C PRO A 295 -21.68 12.25 6.88
N GLN A 296 -21.92 12.21 5.57
CA GLN A 296 -22.94 13.05 4.96
C GLN A 296 -24.31 12.77 5.62
N PRO A 297 -25.05 13.78 6.06
CA PRO A 297 -26.34 13.58 6.71
C PRO A 297 -27.35 13.01 5.71
N VAL A 298 -28.19 12.09 6.19
CA VAL A 298 -29.28 11.55 5.39
C VAL A 298 -30.35 12.63 5.18
N PRO A 299 -30.65 13.00 3.93
CA PRO A 299 -31.64 14.05 3.66
C PRO A 299 -33.07 13.54 3.91
N GLN A 300 -33.98 14.48 4.22
CA GLN A 300 -35.41 14.21 4.17
C GLN A 300 -35.87 14.25 2.70
N ALA A 301 -36.15 13.09 2.14
CA ALA A 301 -36.61 13.01 0.77
C ALA A 301 -38.05 13.51 0.63
N ALA A 302 -38.26 14.50 -0.23
CA ALA A 302 -39.59 15.03 -0.54
C ALA A 302 -40.42 14.11 -1.42
N ILE A 303 -39.79 13.16 -2.14
CA ILE A 303 -40.41 12.23 -3.07
C ILE A 303 -39.92 10.81 -2.86
N ARG A 304 -40.72 9.82 -3.23
CA ARG A 304 -40.37 8.40 -3.25
C ARG A 304 -40.68 7.84 -4.64
N PRO A 305 -39.82 8.08 -5.63
CA PRO A 305 -40.06 7.60 -6.99
C PRO A 305 -39.93 6.06 -7.06
N PRO A 306 -40.61 5.39 -8.03
CA PRO A 306 -40.27 4.02 -8.37
C PRO A 306 -38.81 3.95 -8.82
N VAL A 307 -38.20 2.77 -8.74
CA VAL A 307 -36.77 2.59 -9.08
C VAL A 307 -36.63 1.67 -10.27
N TRP A 308 -35.90 2.12 -11.28
CA TRP A 308 -35.49 1.32 -12.42
C TRP A 308 -33.98 1.03 -12.36
N LEU A 309 -33.58 -0.20 -12.72
CA LEU A 309 -32.21 -0.66 -12.66
C LEU A 309 -31.55 -0.69 -14.04
N GLY A 310 -30.47 0.08 -14.22
CA GLY A 310 -29.58 0.02 -15.38
C GLY A 310 -28.35 -0.83 -15.07
N CYS A 311 -28.31 -2.06 -15.58
CA CYS A 311 -27.22 -3.02 -15.37
C CYS A 311 -26.77 -3.64 -16.68
N GLU A 312 -25.46 -3.92 -16.84
CA GLU A 312 -24.90 -4.57 -18.03
C GLU A 312 -25.10 -6.08 -18.04
N ASN A 313 -25.27 -6.68 -16.89
CA ASN A 313 -25.37 -8.12 -16.70
C ASN A 313 -26.42 -8.44 -15.63
N GLU A 314 -26.85 -9.71 -15.62
CA GLU A 314 -27.88 -10.18 -14.71
C GLU A 314 -27.42 -10.31 -13.26
N ASP A 315 -26.12 -10.54 -13.01
CA ASP A 315 -25.60 -10.63 -11.65
C ASP A 315 -25.66 -9.28 -10.94
N ASP A 316 -25.30 -8.20 -11.64
CA ASP A 316 -25.40 -6.83 -11.11
C ASP A 316 -26.87 -6.46 -10.85
N ARG A 317 -27.77 -6.83 -11.78
CA ARG A 317 -29.22 -6.61 -11.63
C ARG A 317 -29.76 -7.34 -10.42
N ARG A 318 -29.42 -8.61 -10.24
CA ARG A 318 -29.82 -9.41 -9.07
C ARG A 318 -29.33 -8.81 -7.78
N THR A 319 -28.06 -8.42 -7.73
CA THR A 319 -27.46 -7.78 -6.54
C THR A 319 -28.22 -6.51 -6.13
N LEU A 320 -28.54 -5.65 -7.09
CA LEU A 320 -29.30 -4.42 -6.81
C LEU A 320 -30.77 -4.69 -6.49
N ALA A 321 -31.42 -5.65 -7.14
CA ALA A 321 -32.79 -6.03 -6.85
C ALA A 321 -32.89 -6.57 -5.40
N GLU A 322 -32.00 -7.46 -4.99
CA GLU A 322 -31.94 -7.99 -3.63
C GLU A 322 -31.72 -6.88 -2.59
N LEU A 323 -30.85 -5.90 -2.90
CA LEU A 323 -30.67 -4.74 -2.05
C LEU A 323 -31.97 -3.93 -1.92
N LEU A 324 -32.64 -3.61 -3.03
CA LEU A 324 -33.89 -2.85 -3.02
C LEU A 324 -35.03 -3.60 -2.29
N HIS A 325 -35.15 -4.92 -2.48
CA HIS A 325 -36.14 -5.74 -1.75
C HIS A 325 -35.93 -5.66 -0.23
N ARG A 326 -34.67 -5.71 0.24
CA ARG A 326 -34.36 -5.49 1.67
C ARG A 326 -34.75 -4.11 2.17
N LEU A 327 -34.70 -3.11 1.29
CA LEU A 327 -35.16 -1.75 1.57
C LEU A 327 -36.66 -1.53 1.37
N GLY A 328 -37.41 -2.59 1.07
CA GLY A 328 -38.87 -2.56 0.87
C GLY A 328 -39.32 -1.96 -0.47
N VAL A 329 -38.47 -2.01 -1.48
CA VAL A 329 -38.76 -1.47 -2.83
C VAL A 329 -38.64 -2.55 -3.88
N GLU A 330 -39.71 -2.70 -4.70
CA GLU A 330 -39.69 -3.52 -5.91
C GLU A 330 -39.18 -2.68 -7.09
N PRO A 331 -38.10 -3.09 -7.79
CA PRO A 331 -37.63 -2.39 -8.97
C PRO A 331 -38.60 -2.57 -10.15
N GLU A 332 -38.68 -1.56 -11.02
CA GLU A 332 -39.41 -1.67 -12.27
C GLU A 332 -38.78 -2.73 -13.18
N THR A 333 -39.63 -3.53 -13.84
CA THR A 333 -39.24 -4.63 -14.73
C THR A 333 -39.21 -4.25 -16.22
N GLY A 334 -39.66 -3.03 -16.57
CA GLY A 334 -39.68 -2.55 -17.95
C GLY A 334 -38.29 -2.41 -18.56
N GLU A 335 -38.15 -2.59 -19.87
CA GLU A 335 -36.92 -2.35 -20.62
C GLU A 335 -36.46 -0.89 -20.50
N ARG A 336 -37.36 0.04 -20.26
CA ARG A 336 -37.08 1.46 -20.05
C ARG A 336 -37.72 1.95 -18.75
N PRO A 337 -37.12 2.96 -18.10
CA PRO A 337 -37.72 3.56 -16.92
C PRO A 337 -39.04 4.27 -17.23
N SER A 338 -39.99 4.18 -16.30
CA SER A 338 -41.19 5.01 -16.35
C SER A 338 -40.86 6.51 -16.25
N ALA A 339 -41.81 7.37 -16.58
CA ALA A 339 -41.61 8.82 -16.58
C ALA A 339 -41.25 9.39 -15.19
N ALA A 340 -41.60 8.70 -14.10
CA ALA A 340 -41.32 9.12 -12.73
C ALA A 340 -40.12 8.40 -12.09
N ALA A 341 -39.56 7.35 -12.72
CA ALA A 341 -38.59 6.49 -12.10
C ALA A 341 -37.26 7.19 -11.81
N LEU A 342 -36.68 6.88 -10.65
CA LEU A 342 -35.27 7.04 -10.36
C LEU A 342 -34.50 5.94 -11.09
N CYS A 343 -33.54 6.30 -11.95
CA CYS A 343 -32.70 5.35 -12.66
C CYS A 343 -31.44 5.08 -11.80
N LEU A 344 -31.34 3.90 -11.21
CA LEU A 344 -30.15 3.47 -10.44
C LEU A 344 -29.26 2.65 -11.37
N LEU A 345 -28.08 3.19 -11.70
CA LEU A 345 -27.19 2.66 -12.73
C LEU A 345 -25.94 2.02 -12.13
N ALA A 346 -25.70 0.73 -12.42
CA ALA A 346 -24.45 0.06 -12.13
C ALA A 346 -23.39 0.45 -13.18
N ALA A 347 -22.55 1.43 -12.87
CA ALA A 347 -21.50 1.91 -13.77
C ALA A 347 -20.15 1.27 -13.42
N TRP A 348 -19.51 0.63 -14.40
CA TRP A 348 -18.22 -0.02 -14.23
C TRP A 348 -17.11 0.72 -14.98
N GLY A 349 -16.22 1.41 -14.25
CA GLY A 349 -15.09 2.14 -14.83
C GLY A 349 -15.46 3.37 -15.65
N GLU A 350 -16.72 3.75 -15.69
CA GLU A 350 -17.24 4.92 -16.40
C GLU A 350 -17.80 5.96 -15.42
N ASP A 351 -18.03 7.16 -15.91
CA ASP A 351 -18.79 8.19 -15.22
C ASP A 351 -20.29 8.01 -15.43
N LEU A 352 -21.09 8.70 -14.63
CA LEU A 352 -22.55 8.61 -14.75
C LEU A 352 -23.05 9.19 -16.07
N SER A 353 -22.40 10.25 -16.57
CA SER A 353 -22.76 10.86 -17.85
C SER A 353 -22.66 9.85 -19.02
N SER A 354 -21.62 9.03 -19.02
CA SER A 354 -21.45 7.95 -20.01
C SER A 354 -22.46 6.82 -19.80
N ALA A 355 -22.72 6.42 -18.55
CA ALA A 355 -23.71 5.40 -18.23
C ALA A 355 -25.12 5.82 -18.64
N VAL A 356 -25.50 7.07 -18.42
CA VAL A 356 -26.79 7.65 -18.86
C VAL A 356 -26.96 7.52 -20.35
N GLN A 357 -25.94 7.85 -21.14
CA GLN A 357 -26.02 7.70 -22.62
C GLN A 357 -26.17 6.23 -23.03
N ARG A 358 -25.38 5.35 -22.40
CA ARG A 358 -25.38 3.92 -22.72
C ARG A 358 -26.72 3.24 -22.41
N PHE A 359 -27.38 3.60 -21.30
CA PHE A 359 -28.68 3.07 -20.92
C PHE A 359 -29.86 3.86 -21.50
N ALA A 360 -29.60 4.95 -22.24
CA ALA A 360 -30.60 5.87 -22.78
C ALA A 360 -31.61 6.36 -21.71
N CYS A 361 -31.07 6.74 -20.52
CA CYS A 361 -31.85 7.22 -19.38
C CYS A 361 -31.88 8.75 -19.30
N PRO A 362 -32.88 9.35 -18.66
CA PRO A 362 -32.88 10.78 -18.35
C PRO A 362 -31.83 11.12 -17.29
N ALA A 363 -30.89 12.02 -17.60
CA ALA A 363 -29.81 12.39 -16.71
C ALA A 363 -30.28 13.01 -15.38
N GLU A 364 -31.38 13.76 -15.45
CA GLU A 364 -31.99 14.46 -14.31
C GLU A 364 -32.48 13.52 -13.21
N ARG A 365 -32.76 12.26 -13.59
CA ARG A 365 -33.32 11.23 -12.72
C ARG A 365 -32.37 10.04 -12.53
N SER A 366 -31.12 10.15 -12.97
CA SER A 366 -30.15 9.08 -12.91
C SER A 366 -29.16 9.30 -11.78
N VAL A 367 -28.82 8.19 -11.10
CA VAL A 367 -27.80 8.11 -10.05
C VAL A 367 -26.99 6.84 -10.27
N GLY A 368 -25.68 6.95 -10.24
CA GLY A 368 -24.77 5.79 -10.31
C GLY A 368 -24.57 5.16 -8.93
N ILE A 369 -24.38 3.84 -8.89
CA ILE A 369 -24.02 3.10 -7.67
C ILE A 369 -22.79 2.24 -7.90
N ASP A 370 -21.85 2.26 -6.95
CA ASP A 370 -20.64 1.45 -6.98
C ASP A 370 -20.85 0.07 -6.36
N LEU A 371 -20.86 -0.97 -7.19
CA LEU A 371 -21.03 -2.36 -6.75
C LEU A 371 -19.74 -3.04 -6.24
N LEU A 372 -18.60 -2.36 -6.24
CA LEU A 372 -17.40 -2.83 -5.52
C LEU A 372 -17.41 -2.46 -4.04
N CYS A 373 -18.32 -1.58 -3.60
CA CYS A 373 -18.51 -1.28 -2.20
C CYS A 373 -19.07 -2.49 -1.43
N ASP A 374 -18.70 -2.60 -0.16
CA ASP A 374 -19.43 -3.40 0.81
C ASP A 374 -20.80 -2.75 1.08
N LEU A 375 -21.82 -3.18 0.34
CA LEU A 375 -23.15 -2.57 0.34
C LEU A 375 -23.89 -2.68 1.67
N GLU A 376 -23.44 -3.55 2.58
CA GLU A 376 -23.97 -3.67 3.95
C GLU A 376 -23.43 -2.57 4.88
N ARG A 377 -22.23 -2.05 4.58
CA ARG A 377 -21.60 -1.04 5.40
C ARG A 377 -21.72 0.36 4.84
N ARG A 378 -21.46 0.50 3.52
CA ARG A 378 -21.51 1.81 2.86
C ARG A 378 -21.81 1.68 1.37
N ARG A 379 -22.61 2.60 0.86
CA ARG A 379 -22.98 2.72 -0.55
C ARG A 379 -22.44 4.03 -1.12
N CYS A 380 -21.81 3.98 -2.28
CA CYS A 380 -21.32 5.16 -2.98
C CYS A 380 -22.26 5.47 -4.15
N LEU A 381 -22.78 6.69 -4.14
CA LEU A 381 -23.62 7.23 -5.21
C LEU A 381 -22.85 8.24 -6.03
N MET A 382 -23.05 8.26 -7.34
CA MET A 382 -22.47 9.23 -8.25
C MET A 382 -23.58 10.03 -8.91
N LEU A 383 -23.40 11.34 -9.01
CA LEU A 383 -24.36 12.26 -9.61
C LEU A 383 -23.81 12.80 -10.93
N SER A 384 -24.66 12.90 -11.95
CA SER A 384 -24.32 13.68 -13.14
C SER A 384 -24.51 15.19 -12.88
N PRO A 385 -23.96 16.06 -13.74
CA PRO A 385 -24.21 17.51 -13.65
C PRO A 385 -25.70 17.89 -13.73
N LEU A 386 -26.55 17.03 -14.24
CA LEU A 386 -27.99 17.27 -14.42
C LEU A 386 -28.86 16.58 -13.35
N THR A 387 -28.32 15.66 -12.54
CA THR A 387 -29.10 14.98 -11.49
C THR A 387 -29.77 15.99 -10.57
N THR A 388 -31.10 15.96 -10.48
CA THR A 388 -31.84 16.94 -9.66
C THR A 388 -31.63 16.69 -8.16
N PRO A 389 -31.68 17.75 -7.31
CA PRO A 389 -31.62 17.60 -5.87
C PRO A 389 -32.67 16.64 -5.30
N ALA A 390 -33.88 16.68 -5.83
CA ALA A 390 -34.96 15.77 -5.40
C ALA A 390 -34.63 14.29 -5.65
N MET A 391 -34.07 13.95 -6.80
CA MET A 391 -33.66 12.56 -7.13
C MET A 391 -32.42 12.13 -6.36
N ARG A 392 -31.42 13.02 -6.16
CA ARG A 392 -30.28 12.78 -5.27
C ARG A 392 -30.77 12.44 -3.86
N ASP A 393 -31.64 13.26 -3.30
CA ASP A 393 -32.10 13.11 -1.91
C ASP A 393 -32.99 11.86 -1.76
N ALA A 394 -33.82 11.55 -2.76
CA ALA A 394 -34.58 10.31 -2.80
C ALA A 394 -33.68 9.06 -2.85
N ALA A 395 -32.66 9.05 -3.71
CA ALA A 395 -31.70 7.95 -3.79
C ALA A 395 -30.89 7.80 -2.48
N HIS A 396 -30.40 8.89 -1.93
CA HIS A 396 -29.66 8.88 -0.68
C HIS A 396 -30.50 8.36 0.50
N ALA A 397 -31.71 8.90 0.68
CA ALA A 397 -32.60 8.47 1.77
C ALA A 397 -33.04 7.01 1.60
N LEU A 398 -33.35 6.57 0.38
CA LEU A 398 -33.68 5.18 0.09
C LEU A 398 -32.52 4.25 0.48
N LEU A 399 -31.31 4.55 -0.03
CA LEU A 399 -30.14 3.68 0.15
C LEU A 399 -29.51 3.79 1.55
N ALA A 400 -29.99 4.68 2.41
CA ALA A 400 -29.65 4.75 3.84
C ALA A 400 -30.74 4.12 4.73
N GLY A 401 -31.79 3.56 4.16
CA GLY A 401 -33.01 3.14 4.89
C GLY A 401 -32.81 2.01 5.90
N ASP A 402 -31.78 1.19 5.74
CA ASP A 402 -31.37 0.12 6.66
C ASP A 402 -30.24 0.51 7.63
N GLY A 403 -29.83 1.76 7.61
CA GLY A 403 -28.74 2.28 8.47
C GLY A 403 -27.34 2.18 7.86
N ALA A 404 -27.18 1.62 6.66
CA ALA A 404 -25.92 1.65 5.94
C ALA A 404 -25.51 3.09 5.61
N GLY A 405 -24.20 3.38 5.70
CA GLY A 405 -23.68 4.70 5.31
C GLY A 405 -23.87 4.95 3.80
N VAL A 406 -24.13 6.21 3.44
CA VAL A 406 -24.17 6.62 2.03
C VAL A 406 -23.19 7.76 1.82
N THR A 407 -22.41 7.71 0.74
CA THR A 407 -21.54 8.81 0.28
C THR A 407 -21.94 9.18 -1.13
N VAL A 408 -22.25 10.46 -1.33
CA VAL A 408 -22.57 11.04 -2.63
C VAL A 408 -21.32 11.67 -3.22
N LEU A 409 -20.97 11.26 -4.44
CA LEU A 409 -19.80 11.67 -5.20
C LEU A 409 -20.20 12.52 -6.40
N ARG A 410 -19.30 13.39 -6.87
CA ARG A 410 -19.45 14.05 -8.17
C ARG A 410 -19.14 13.07 -9.29
N ASP A 411 -19.60 13.43 -10.51
CA ASP A 411 -19.37 12.62 -11.70
C ASP A 411 -17.88 12.40 -11.96
N SER A 412 -17.50 11.14 -12.07
CA SER A 412 -16.08 10.76 -12.26
C SER A 412 -15.97 9.31 -12.73
N PRO A 413 -15.15 9.01 -13.72
CA PRO A 413 -14.94 7.63 -14.16
C PRO A 413 -14.49 6.72 -13.03
N GLY A 414 -15.23 5.63 -12.79
CA GLY A 414 -14.83 4.54 -11.88
C GLY A 414 -14.95 4.84 -10.38
N PHE A 415 -15.75 5.81 -9.97
CA PHE A 415 -15.96 6.11 -8.55
C PHE A 415 -14.64 6.31 -7.76
N VAL A 416 -14.65 5.96 -6.47
CA VAL A 416 -13.46 5.92 -5.61
C VAL A 416 -12.89 4.51 -5.54
N VAL A 417 -13.74 3.51 -5.20
CA VAL A 417 -13.28 2.15 -4.92
C VAL A 417 -12.77 1.48 -6.18
N GLN A 418 -13.53 1.55 -7.28
CA GLN A 418 -13.13 0.93 -8.55
C GLN A 418 -11.79 1.45 -9.04
N ARG A 419 -11.57 2.79 -8.99
CA ARG A 419 -10.31 3.41 -9.44
C ARG A 419 -9.13 2.93 -8.62
N VAL A 420 -9.25 3.00 -7.30
CA VAL A 420 -8.15 2.67 -6.38
C VAL A 420 -7.82 1.18 -6.45
N LEU A 421 -8.83 0.29 -6.37
CA LEU A 421 -8.60 -1.15 -6.38
C LEU A 421 -8.08 -1.65 -7.73
N ALA A 422 -8.64 -1.15 -8.84
CA ALA A 422 -8.15 -1.51 -10.16
C ALA A 422 -6.68 -1.11 -10.36
N MET A 423 -6.27 0.06 -9.86
CA MET A 423 -4.89 0.50 -9.95
C MET A 423 -3.94 -0.29 -9.03
N ILE A 424 -4.37 -0.65 -7.82
CA ILE A 424 -3.59 -1.50 -6.91
C ILE A 424 -3.30 -2.86 -7.58
N VAL A 425 -4.34 -3.50 -8.10
CA VAL A 425 -4.20 -4.80 -8.79
C VAL A 425 -3.36 -4.66 -10.07
N ASN A 426 -3.55 -3.60 -10.82
CA ASN A 426 -2.81 -3.36 -12.06
C ASN A 426 -1.30 -3.19 -11.82
N LEU A 427 -0.90 -2.47 -10.76
CA LEU A 427 0.51 -2.32 -10.39
C LEU A 427 1.11 -3.65 -9.93
N ALA A 428 0.39 -4.43 -9.12
CA ALA A 428 0.85 -5.76 -8.70
C ALA A 428 1.02 -6.70 -9.90
N CYS A 429 0.11 -6.64 -10.88
CA CYS A 429 0.22 -7.36 -12.14
C CYS A 429 1.45 -6.91 -12.96
N ASP A 430 1.84 -5.64 -12.91
CA ASP A 430 3.08 -5.17 -13.57
C ASP A 430 4.34 -5.69 -12.87
N ILE A 431 4.36 -5.74 -11.53
CA ILE A 431 5.46 -6.32 -10.75
C ILE A 431 5.64 -7.79 -11.14
N ALA A 432 4.54 -8.56 -11.21
CA ALA A 432 4.55 -9.95 -11.66
C ALA A 432 4.99 -10.08 -13.12
N GLN A 433 4.50 -9.22 -14.02
CA GLN A 433 4.85 -9.22 -15.45
C GLN A 433 6.34 -8.99 -15.69
N GLN A 434 6.97 -8.15 -14.87
CA GLN A 434 8.41 -7.85 -14.95
C GLN A 434 9.26 -8.90 -14.22
N GLY A 435 8.65 -9.87 -13.56
CA GLY A 435 9.35 -10.88 -12.77
C GLY A 435 10.19 -10.24 -11.65
N ILE A 436 9.74 -9.15 -11.07
CA ILE A 436 10.40 -8.46 -9.95
C ILE A 436 10.36 -9.34 -8.71
N ALA A 437 9.21 -9.97 -8.46
CA ALA A 437 9.01 -10.91 -7.37
C ALA A 437 8.03 -12.01 -7.78
N SER A 438 7.97 -13.08 -7.00
CA SER A 438 6.96 -14.13 -7.18
C SER A 438 5.56 -13.60 -6.83
N VAL A 439 4.54 -14.22 -7.40
CA VAL A 439 3.13 -13.89 -7.11
C VAL A 439 2.83 -13.98 -5.60
N GLU A 440 3.36 -15.00 -4.95
CA GLU A 440 3.18 -15.20 -3.52
C GLU A 440 3.86 -14.09 -2.71
N ASP A 441 5.10 -13.74 -3.06
CA ASP A 441 5.84 -12.69 -2.36
C ASP A 441 5.20 -11.31 -2.56
N ILE A 442 4.64 -11.02 -3.75
CA ILE A 442 3.89 -9.79 -4.00
C ILE A 442 2.69 -9.70 -3.04
N ASP A 443 1.86 -10.75 -2.97
CA ASP A 443 0.67 -10.77 -2.12
C ASP A 443 1.05 -10.66 -0.63
N GLN A 444 2.05 -11.40 -0.17
CA GLN A 444 2.50 -11.38 1.21
C GLN A 444 3.13 -10.05 1.61
N ALA A 445 3.99 -9.49 0.75
CA ALA A 445 4.66 -8.21 0.99
C ALA A 445 3.64 -7.07 1.17
N VAL A 446 2.64 -7.00 0.31
CA VAL A 446 1.62 -5.95 0.34
C VAL A 446 0.67 -6.14 1.52
N HIS A 447 0.20 -7.37 1.76
CA HIS A 447 -0.69 -7.65 2.89
C HIS A 447 -0.03 -7.33 4.24
N LEU A 448 1.19 -7.80 4.46
CA LEU A 448 1.91 -7.62 5.72
C LEU A 448 2.58 -6.25 5.85
N GLY A 449 3.13 -5.71 4.75
CA GLY A 449 3.91 -4.47 4.74
C GLY A 449 3.05 -3.20 4.66
N LEU A 450 1.90 -3.24 3.98
CA LEU A 450 0.98 -2.11 3.88
C LEU A 450 -0.28 -2.30 4.72
N GLY A 451 -0.49 -3.48 5.29
CA GLY A 451 -1.68 -3.81 6.06
C GLY A 451 -2.96 -3.82 5.21
N TYR A 452 -2.84 -4.14 3.92
CA TYR A 452 -3.99 -4.26 3.04
C TYR A 452 -4.85 -5.47 3.45
N PRO A 453 -6.18 -5.43 3.25
CA PRO A 453 -7.09 -6.52 3.64
C PRO A 453 -6.71 -7.85 2.99
N HIS A 454 -6.22 -7.80 1.75
CA HIS A 454 -5.82 -8.94 0.95
C HIS A 454 -4.52 -8.66 0.19
N GLY A 455 -3.83 -9.72 -0.23
CA GLY A 455 -2.80 -9.59 -1.26
C GLY A 455 -3.41 -9.08 -2.56
N PRO A 456 -2.72 -8.21 -3.32
CA PRO A 456 -3.34 -7.52 -4.45
C PRO A 456 -3.75 -8.46 -5.61
N LEU A 457 -3.00 -9.53 -5.87
CA LEU A 457 -3.34 -10.48 -6.94
C LEU A 457 -4.48 -11.42 -6.50
N GLU A 458 -4.47 -11.87 -5.24
CA GLU A 458 -5.61 -12.57 -4.63
C GLU A 458 -6.87 -11.70 -4.66
N TRP A 459 -6.74 -10.42 -4.31
CA TRP A 459 -7.85 -9.46 -4.35
C TRP A 459 -8.40 -9.28 -5.76
N GLY A 460 -7.50 -9.20 -6.74
CA GLY A 460 -7.88 -9.14 -8.15
C GLY A 460 -8.70 -10.34 -8.63
N ASP A 461 -8.36 -11.55 -8.15
CA ASP A 461 -9.14 -12.76 -8.44
C ASP A 461 -10.56 -12.68 -7.82
N ARG A 462 -10.67 -12.21 -6.58
CA ARG A 462 -11.97 -12.03 -5.89
C ARG A 462 -12.85 -10.99 -6.56
N LEU A 463 -12.26 -9.89 -7.05
CA LEU A 463 -12.98 -8.82 -7.74
C LEU A 463 -13.36 -9.21 -9.18
N GLY A 464 -12.69 -10.18 -9.75
CA GLY A 464 -12.86 -10.68 -11.11
C GLY A 464 -11.91 -9.99 -12.11
N PRO A 465 -10.93 -10.74 -12.67
CA PRO A 465 -9.95 -10.19 -13.61
C PRO A 465 -10.57 -9.53 -14.85
N ARG A 466 -11.67 -10.08 -15.40
CA ARG A 466 -12.39 -9.49 -16.53
C ARG A 466 -13.03 -8.15 -16.17
N ARG A 467 -13.61 -8.04 -14.98
CA ARG A 467 -14.22 -6.80 -14.47
C ARG A 467 -13.16 -5.71 -14.29
N LEU A 468 -12.04 -6.04 -13.67
CA LEU A 468 -10.92 -5.11 -13.51
C LEU A 468 -10.32 -4.65 -14.84
N LEU A 469 -10.19 -5.56 -15.80
CA LEU A 469 -9.75 -5.22 -17.16
C LEU A 469 -10.72 -4.21 -17.80
N SER A 470 -12.03 -4.44 -17.71
CA SER A 470 -13.04 -3.53 -18.23
C SER A 470 -12.98 -2.16 -17.58
N ILE A 471 -12.85 -2.10 -16.24
CA ILE A 471 -12.71 -0.84 -15.50
C ILE A 471 -11.51 -0.04 -16.03
N LEU A 472 -10.34 -0.66 -16.10
CA LEU A 472 -9.11 0.02 -16.56
C LEU A 472 -9.20 0.49 -18.00
N GLN A 473 -9.80 -0.30 -18.90
CA GLN A 473 -10.00 0.08 -20.30
C GLN A 473 -10.91 1.29 -20.43
N ARG A 474 -12.02 1.33 -19.68
CA ARG A 474 -12.94 2.47 -19.68
C ARG A 474 -12.31 3.71 -19.07
N LEU A 475 -11.61 3.57 -17.94
CA LEU A 475 -10.83 4.66 -17.35
C LEU A 475 -9.83 5.24 -18.35
N GLN A 476 -9.08 4.39 -19.05
CA GLN A 476 -8.12 4.82 -20.07
C GLN A 476 -8.80 5.54 -21.23
N THR A 477 -9.93 5.01 -21.71
CA THR A 477 -10.68 5.59 -22.83
C THR A 477 -11.25 6.96 -22.48
N LEU A 478 -11.86 7.10 -21.30
CA LEU A 478 -12.53 8.33 -20.88
C LEU A 478 -11.54 9.44 -20.49
N THR A 479 -10.43 9.07 -19.86
CA THR A 479 -9.45 10.06 -19.39
C THR A 479 -8.32 10.35 -20.38
N GLY A 480 -8.06 9.44 -21.32
CA GLY A 480 -6.89 9.49 -22.19
C GLY A 480 -5.55 9.30 -21.46
N ASP A 481 -5.55 9.09 -20.12
CA ASP A 481 -4.33 8.99 -19.34
C ASP A 481 -3.74 7.57 -19.43
N PRO A 482 -2.50 7.41 -19.96
CA PRO A 482 -1.85 6.11 -20.10
C PRO A 482 -1.56 5.40 -18.76
N ARG A 483 -1.71 6.09 -17.61
CA ARG A 483 -1.58 5.45 -16.29
C ARG A 483 -2.56 4.30 -16.08
N TYR A 484 -3.75 4.35 -16.72
CA TYR A 484 -4.80 3.33 -16.63
C TYR A 484 -4.63 2.18 -17.62
N ARG A 485 -3.58 2.18 -18.47
CA ARG A 485 -3.39 1.05 -19.39
C ARG A 485 -3.29 -0.26 -18.62
N PRO A 486 -4.06 -1.29 -18.99
CA PRO A 486 -3.99 -2.59 -18.32
C PRO A 486 -2.63 -3.25 -18.50
N SER A 487 -2.11 -3.84 -17.43
CA SER A 487 -0.93 -4.70 -17.50
C SER A 487 -1.16 -5.86 -18.45
N PRO A 488 -0.16 -6.27 -19.26
CA PRO A 488 -0.25 -7.49 -20.08
C PRO A 488 -0.54 -8.74 -19.24
N TRP A 489 -0.05 -8.80 -18.01
CA TRP A 489 -0.35 -9.88 -17.05
C TRP A 489 -1.86 -9.99 -16.77
N LEU A 490 -2.49 -8.88 -16.37
CA LEU A 490 -3.93 -8.82 -16.14
C LEU A 490 -4.72 -9.14 -17.41
N ARG A 491 -4.36 -8.50 -18.53
CA ARG A 491 -5.09 -8.68 -19.80
C ARG A 491 -5.14 -10.14 -20.24
N ARG A 492 -3.99 -10.81 -20.29
CA ARG A 492 -3.91 -12.22 -20.73
C ARG A 492 -4.74 -13.14 -19.83
N ARG A 493 -4.60 -12.98 -18.50
CA ARG A 493 -5.33 -13.83 -17.55
C ARG A 493 -6.84 -13.58 -17.57
N ALA A 494 -7.26 -12.34 -17.70
CA ALA A 494 -8.67 -11.99 -17.87
C ALA A 494 -9.26 -12.59 -19.15
N GLN A 495 -8.53 -12.54 -20.27
CA GLN A 495 -8.96 -13.10 -21.55
C GLN A 495 -9.06 -14.65 -21.52
N LEU A 496 -8.08 -15.28 -20.88
CA LEU A 496 -8.06 -16.76 -20.73
C LEU A 496 -8.99 -17.27 -19.62
N GLY A 497 -9.53 -16.38 -18.77
CA GLY A 497 -10.39 -16.77 -17.64
C GLY A 497 -9.65 -17.53 -16.55
N ILE A 498 -8.35 -17.25 -16.35
CA ILE A 498 -7.51 -17.86 -15.33
C ILE A 498 -7.17 -16.86 -14.21
N SER A 499 -6.75 -17.40 -13.07
CA SER A 499 -6.33 -16.63 -11.89
C SER A 499 -5.16 -15.67 -12.21
N LEU A 500 -5.14 -14.48 -11.60
CA LEU A 500 -3.99 -13.58 -11.62
C LEU A 500 -2.76 -14.18 -10.93
N ARG A 501 -2.98 -15.16 -10.07
CA ARG A 501 -1.93 -15.92 -9.36
C ARG A 501 -1.38 -17.10 -10.16
N ALA A 502 -1.97 -17.41 -11.31
CA ALA A 502 -1.43 -18.46 -12.19
C ALA A 502 -0.04 -18.03 -12.72
N GLY A 503 0.95 -18.90 -12.53
CA GLY A 503 2.30 -18.70 -13.04
C GLY A 503 2.36 -18.70 -14.58
N GLU A 504 3.49 -18.31 -15.14
CA GLU A 504 3.79 -18.50 -16.57
C GLU A 504 4.32 -19.93 -16.78
N THR A 505 4.01 -20.53 -17.94
CA THR A 505 4.70 -21.75 -18.38
C THR A 505 6.16 -21.39 -18.63
N ALA A 506 7.08 -22.16 -18.06
CA ALA A 506 8.50 -21.94 -18.28
C ALA A 506 8.78 -21.96 -19.79
N ALA A 507 9.35 -20.90 -20.31
CA ALA A 507 9.99 -20.96 -21.62
C ALA A 507 11.10 -22.00 -21.49
N VAL A 508 11.17 -22.94 -22.43
CA VAL A 508 12.10 -24.08 -22.41
C VAL A 508 13.47 -23.61 -21.92
N GLY A 509 13.94 -24.24 -20.83
CA GLY A 509 15.27 -23.98 -20.26
C GLY A 509 16.36 -24.75 -21.03
#